data_4418c9567d3f82e96345ce900daa5035
#
_entry.id   4418c9567d3f82e96345ce900daa5035
#
_cell.length_a   1.000
_cell.length_b   1.000
_cell.length_c   1.000
_cell.angle_alpha   90.00
_cell.angle_beta   90.00
_cell.angle_gamma   90.00
#
_symmetry.space_group_name_H-M   'P 1'
#
loop_
_entity.id
_entity.type
_entity.pdbx_description
1 polymer ?
#
loop_
_entity_poly.entity_id
_entity_poly.type
_entity_poly.pdbx_seq_one_letter_code
_entity_poly.pdbx_strand_id
1 'polypeptide(L)'
;MQKILIMGLPGAGKTTLAEELKKRMETEFHTVDWFNADAVRQQYNDWDFSESGRIRQSIRMRELAEASSMDYVISDFVAPLVEMRNNFKADWIIWVDTIDRGRYEDTNKAFIEPDLYDFRVPEQNAIKWAAYIWDHIKDNRRRPIFDWRRETVQMLGRWQPWHEGHRALFKRLLERTGQVIIQVRDVQGWQESNPFAIEQVKRFIHRDLDPLYQGQYEIQVVPNIVHIGWGRGVGYTSGEETFDESVTTISATKIRKEMGID
;
A
#
# COMPACT_ATOMS: atom_id res chain seq x y z
N MET A 1 25.55 -2.36 -2.93
CA MET A 1 24.47 -3.36 -2.76
C MET A 1 23.27 -2.72 -2.09
N GLN A 2 22.06 -2.94 -2.60
CA GLN A 2 20.81 -2.52 -1.97
C GLN A 2 19.91 -3.75 -1.71
N LYS A 3 19.31 -3.82 -0.53
CA LYS A 3 18.43 -4.91 -0.10
C LYS A 3 16.97 -4.55 -0.32
N ILE A 4 16.24 -5.38 -1.05
CA ILE A 4 14.82 -5.23 -1.35
C ILE A 4 14.04 -6.34 -0.64
N LEU A 5 13.16 -5.95 0.28
CA LEU A 5 12.23 -6.87 0.92
C LEU A 5 10.90 -6.85 0.16
N ILE A 6 10.47 -8.00 -0.35
CA ILE A 6 9.10 -8.19 -0.87
C ILE A 6 8.33 -9.00 0.17
N MET A 7 7.36 -8.36 0.83
CA MET A 7 6.60 -8.96 1.92
C MET A 7 5.09 -8.99 1.63
N GLY A 8 4.35 -9.76 2.41
CA GLY A 8 2.89 -9.89 2.30
C GLY A 8 2.42 -11.31 2.60
N LEU A 9 1.12 -11.52 2.63
CA LEU A 9 0.50 -12.81 2.98
C LEU A 9 0.90 -13.96 2.02
N PRO A 10 0.85 -15.22 2.49
CA PRO A 10 1.06 -16.39 1.63
C PRO A 10 0.01 -16.43 0.51
N GLY A 11 0.46 -16.51 -0.74
CA GLY A 11 -0.42 -16.47 -1.92
C GLY A 11 -0.65 -15.09 -2.52
N ALA A 12 -0.14 -14.01 -1.94
CA ALA A 12 -0.29 -12.65 -2.46
C ALA A 12 0.46 -12.37 -3.77
N GLY A 13 1.38 -13.25 -4.21
CA GLY A 13 2.13 -13.07 -5.47
C GLY A 13 3.54 -12.49 -5.31
N LYS A 14 4.12 -12.55 -4.10
CA LYS A 14 5.48 -12.07 -3.81
C LYS A 14 6.54 -12.65 -4.74
N THR A 15 6.54 -13.97 -4.89
CA THR A 15 7.53 -14.71 -5.70
C THR A 15 7.44 -14.32 -7.17
N THR A 16 6.23 -14.19 -7.71
CA THR A 16 6.01 -13.73 -9.09
C THR A 16 6.50 -12.31 -9.31
N LEU A 17 6.27 -11.43 -8.32
CA LEU A 17 6.77 -10.06 -8.39
C LEU A 17 8.30 -10.02 -8.28
N ALA A 18 8.90 -10.83 -7.41
CA ALA A 18 10.35 -10.94 -7.26
C ALA A 18 11.03 -11.39 -8.56
N GLU A 19 10.46 -12.38 -9.22
CA GLU A 19 10.93 -12.91 -10.51
C GLU A 19 10.91 -11.84 -11.61
N GLU A 20 9.78 -11.16 -11.78
CA GLU A 20 9.64 -10.10 -12.80
C GLU A 20 10.53 -8.88 -12.48
N LEU A 21 10.67 -8.51 -11.21
CA LEU A 21 11.56 -7.43 -10.81
C LEU A 21 13.03 -7.77 -11.10
N LYS A 22 13.48 -8.97 -10.71
CA LYS A 22 14.82 -9.47 -11.01
C LYS A 22 15.10 -9.44 -12.51
N LYS A 23 14.23 -10.04 -13.32
CA LYS A 23 14.33 -10.09 -14.76
C LYS A 23 14.47 -8.69 -15.38
N ARG A 24 13.68 -7.73 -14.90
CA ARG A 24 13.75 -6.37 -15.40
C ARG A 24 15.08 -5.68 -15.06
N MET A 25 15.55 -5.84 -13.82
CA MET A 25 16.83 -5.29 -13.39
C MET A 25 17.99 -5.86 -14.20
N GLU A 26 17.99 -7.18 -14.45
CA GLU A 26 19.00 -7.86 -15.26
C GLU A 26 18.97 -7.43 -16.73
N THR A 27 17.78 -7.10 -17.27
CA THR A 27 17.63 -6.56 -18.63
C THR A 27 18.32 -5.18 -18.77
N GLU A 28 18.41 -4.43 -17.69
CA GLU A 28 19.13 -3.14 -17.63
C GLU A 28 20.58 -3.29 -17.09
N PHE A 29 21.14 -4.51 -17.16
CA PHE A 29 22.54 -4.85 -16.84
C PHE A 29 22.93 -4.72 -15.36
N HIS A 30 21.97 -4.80 -14.42
CA HIS A 30 22.24 -4.87 -13.00
C HIS A 30 22.40 -6.32 -12.53
N THR A 31 23.30 -6.52 -11.58
CA THR A 31 23.50 -7.83 -10.97
C THR A 31 22.57 -8.01 -9.77
N VAL A 32 21.85 -9.14 -9.71
CA VAL A 32 20.80 -9.36 -8.72
C VAL A 32 20.81 -10.77 -8.16
N ASP A 33 20.99 -10.90 -6.85
CA ASP A 33 20.67 -12.12 -6.12
C ASP A 33 19.20 -12.12 -5.67
N TRP A 34 18.61 -13.30 -5.66
CA TRP A 34 17.24 -13.49 -5.17
C TRP A 34 17.16 -14.66 -4.21
N PHE A 35 16.69 -14.37 -2.99
CA PHE A 35 16.47 -15.34 -1.95
C PHE A 35 14.97 -15.48 -1.66
N ASN A 36 14.40 -16.61 -2.06
CA ASN A 36 13.03 -16.98 -1.70
C ASN A 36 13.04 -17.74 -0.37
N ALA A 37 12.21 -17.30 0.59
CA ALA A 37 12.25 -17.86 1.94
C ALA A 37 11.90 -19.35 2.02
N ASP A 38 11.01 -19.84 1.16
CA ASP A 38 10.64 -21.26 1.15
C ASP A 38 11.80 -22.13 0.63
N ALA A 39 12.50 -21.66 -0.42
CA ALA A 39 13.71 -22.29 -0.91
C ALA A 39 14.84 -22.30 0.15
N VAL A 40 15.01 -21.18 0.85
CA VAL A 40 15.99 -21.09 1.95
C VAL A 40 15.61 -22.02 3.10
N ARG A 41 14.32 -22.10 3.50
CA ARG A 41 13.87 -23.07 4.51
C ARG A 41 14.15 -24.52 4.10
N GLN A 42 13.92 -24.83 2.83
CA GLN A 42 14.21 -26.16 2.28
C GLN A 42 15.72 -26.47 2.36
N GLN A 43 16.58 -25.53 1.99
CA GLN A 43 18.03 -25.70 2.05
C GLN A 43 18.54 -25.98 3.47
N TYR A 44 17.95 -25.33 4.47
CA TYR A 44 18.33 -25.48 5.89
C TYR A 44 17.51 -26.55 6.62
N ASN A 45 16.55 -27.18 5.93
CA ASN A 45 15.57 -28.13 6.51
C ASN A 45 14.89 -27.57 7.78
N ASP A 46 14.52 -26.29 7.76
CA ASP A 46 13.95 -25.57 8.91
C ASP A 46 12.54 -25.07 8.59
N TRP A 47 11.56 -25.89 8.97
CA TRP A 47 10.12 -25.64 8.79
C TRP A 47 9.44 -25.22 10.09
N ASP A 48 10.19 -24.60 11.00
CA ASP A 48 9.64 -24.03 12.22
C ASP A 48 8.94 -22.70 11.93
N PHE A 49 7.61 -22.67 12.09
CA PHE A 49 6.76 -21.50 11.92
C PHE A 49 6.33 -20.85 13.23
N SER A 50 6.89 -21.28 14.36
CA SER A 50 6.76 -20.56 15.63
C SER A 50 7.32 -19.13 15.50
N GLU A 51 7.00 -18.26 16.44
CA GLU A 51 7.53 -16.88 16.44
C GLU A 51 9.07 -16.88 16.41
N SER A 52 9.71 -17.67 17.25
CA SER A 52 11.18 -17.81 17.25
C SER A 52 11.74 -18.37 15.95
N GLY A 53 11.06 -19.34 15.33
CA GLY A 53 11.44 -19.89 14.03
C GLY A 53 11.30 -18.87 12.90
N ARG A 54 10.27 -18.04 12.96
CA ARG A 54 10.08 -16.93 12.01
C ARG A 54 11.16 -15.84 12.16
N ILE A 55 11.50 -15.47 13.39
CA ILE A 55 12.58 -14.52 13.68
C ILE A 55 13.92 -15.06 13.20
N ARG A 56 14.26 -16.33 13.54
CA ARG A 56 15.47 -17.01 13.08
C ARG A 56 15.58 -17.00 11.54
N GLN A 57 14.47 -17.24 10.84
CA GLN A 57 14.44 -17.19 9.38
C GLN A 57 14.73 -15.77 8.86
N SER A 58 14.21 -14.72 9.47
CA SER A 58 14.48 -13.33 9.05
C SER A 58 15.95 -12.94 9.22
N ILE A 59 16.59 -13.44 10.28
CA ILE A 59 18.03 -13.24 10.49
C ILE A 59 18.84 -13.96 9.40
N ARG A 60 18.48 -15.22 9.09
CA ARG A 60 19.11 -16.01 8.02
C ARG A 60 18.97 -15.31 6.65
N MET A 61 17.78 -14.81 6.33
CA MET A 61 17.53 -14.07 5.09
C MET A 61 18.41 -12.82 5.01
N ARG A 62 18.60 -12.11 6.13
CA ARG A 62 19.51 -10.97 6.21
C ARG A 62 20.96 -11.39 5.97
N GLU A 63 21.44 -12.42 6.64
CA GLU A 63 22.82 -12.91 6.53
C GLU A 63 23.15 -13.34 5.09
N LEU A 64 22.24 -14.03 4.42
CA LEU A 64 22.36 -14.39 3.02
C LEU A 64 22.43 -13.12 2.12
N ALA A 65 21.57 -12.15 2.38
CA ALA A 65 21.57 -10.91 1.64
C ALA A 65 22.88 -10.11 1.85
N GLU A 66 23.38 -10.03 3.09
CA GLU A 66 24.60 -9.32 3.43
C GLU A 66 25.89 -10.01 2.89
N ALA A 67 25.82 -11.32 2.63
CA ALA A 67 26.91 -12.08 2.02
C ALA A 67 26.98 -11.92 0.48
N SER A 68 25.99 -11.35 -0.14
CA SER A 68 25.95 -11.13 -1.60
C SER A 68 26.91 -10.00 -2.01
N SER A 69 27.53 -10.17 -3.18
CA SER A 69 28.35 -9.14 -3.84
C SER A 69 27.66 -8.42 -5.00
N MET A 70 26.35 -8.71 -5.20
CA MET A 70 25.57 -8.13 -6.30
C MET A 70 25.15 -6.68 -6.02
N ASP A 71 24.74 -5.96 -7.06
CA ASP A 71 24.25 -4.57 -6.91
C ASP A 71 22.99 -4.52 -6.06
N TYR A 72 22.11 -5.50 -6.27
CA TYR A 72 20.83 -5.63 -5.58
C TYR A 72 20.62 -7.04 -5.04
N VAL A 73 19.88 -7.12 -3.94
CA VAL A 73 19.43 -8.39 -3.36
C VAL A 73 17.94 -8.31 -3.11
N ILE A 74 17.17 -9.17 -3.77
CA ILE A 74 15.74 -9.33 -3.54
C ILE A 74 15.55 -10.47 -2.54
N SER A 75 14.79 -10.24 -1.47
CA SER A 75 14.35 -11.27 -0.54
C SER A 75 12.85 -11.27 -0.42
N ASP A 76 12.17 -12.37 -0.78
CA ASP A 76 10.74 -12.49 -0.65
C ASP A 76 10.34 -13.45 0.46
N PHE A 77 9.66 -12.92 1.47
CA PHE A 77 9.11 -13.67 2.58
C PHE A 77 7.92 -12.96 3.23
N VAL A 78 7.13 -13.67 4.02
CA VAL A 78 5.90 -13.11 4.60
C VAL A 78 6.17 -11.92 5.52
N ALA A 79 7.23 -11.97 6.34
CA ALA A 79 7.62 -10.96 7.33
C ALA A 79 6.43 -10.45 8.18
N PRO A 80 5.66 -11.36 8.85
CA PRO A 80 4.42 -10.97 9.52
C PRO A 80 4.64 -10.06 10.73
N LEU A 81 5.80 -10.14 11.38
CA LEU A 81 6.12 -9.39 12.59
C LEU A 81 6.99 -8.17 12.26
N VAL A 82 6.79 -7.08 12.99
CA VAL A 82 7.60 -5.87 12.89
C VAL A 82 9.09 -6.17 13.12
N GLU A 83 9.40 -7.01 14.11
CA GLU A 83 10.77 -7.41 14.42
C GLU A 83 11.48 -8.07 13.23
N MET A 84 10.79 -8.91 12.46
CA MET A 84 11.37 -9.56 11.28
C MET A 84 11.81 -8.55 10.22
N ARG A 85 10.99 -7.53 10.00
CA ARG A 85 11.30 -6.42 9.07
C ARG A 85 12.48 -5.60 9.55
N ASN A 86 12.49 -5.27 10.85
CA ASN A 86 13.58 -4.56 11.49
C ASN A 86 14.89 -5.36 11.45
N ASN A 87 14.84 -6.67 11.65
CA ASN A 87 16.00 -7.56 11.57
C ASN A 87 16.57 -7.64 10.16
N PHE A 88 15.75 -7.63 9.12
CA PHE A 88 16.22 -7.71 7.74
C PHE A 88 16.92 -6.42 7.28
N LYS A 89 16.50 -5.26 7.77
CA LYS A 89 17.06 -3.94 7.44
C LYS A 89 17.10 -3.69 5.93
N ALA A 90 15.95 -3.75 5.30
CA ALA A 90 15.81 -3.46 3.88
C ALA A 90 16.11 -1.99 3.57
N ASP A 91 16.70 -1.72 2.39
CA ASP A 91 16.75 -0.39 1.80
C ASP A 91 15.42 -0.01 1.15
N TRP A 92 14.69 -1.02 0.64
CA TRP A 92 13.38 -0.89 0.04
C TRP A 92 12.42 -1.96 0.56
N ILE A 93 11.23 -1.56 0.97
CA ILE A 93 10.16 -2.46 1.41
C ILE A 93 9.02 -2.39 0.41
N ILE A 94 8.70 -3.54 -0.19
CA ILE A 94 7.58 -3.73 -1.10
C ILE A 94 6.53 -4.59 -0.40
N TRP A 95 5.39 -4.01 -0.08
CA TRP A 95 4.28 -4.74 0.51
C TRP A 95 3.30 -5.20 -0.57
N VAL A 96 3.21 -6.51 -0.77
CA VAL A 96 2.26 -7.15 -1.70
C VAL A 96 0.94 -7.40 -0.95
N ASP A 97 -0.03 -6.53 -1.18
CA ASP A 97 -1.33 -6.47 -0.51
C ASP A 97 -2.47 -6.75 -1.49
N THR A 98 -2.37 -7.86 -2.18
CA THR A 98 -3.32 -8.27 -3.25
C THR A 98 -4.46 -9.14 -2.75
N ILE A 99 -4.39 -9.63 -1.50
CA ILE A 99 -5.37 -10.51 -0.87
C ILE A 99 -5.59 -10.10 0.58
N ASP A 100 -6.84 -10.22 1.03
CA ASP A 100 -7.23 -9.90 2.42
C ASP A 100 -6.89 -11.03 3.39
N ARG A 101 -6.70 -12.27 2.89
CA ARG A 101 -6.47 -13.46 3.72
C ARG A 101 -5.60 -14.47 2.98
N GLY A 102 -4.52 -14.88 3.61
CA GLY A 102 -3.63 -15.93 3.12
C GLY A 102 -4.15 -17.33 3.43
N ARG A 103 -3.43 -18.36 2.96
CA ARG A 103 -3.81 -19.77 3.07
C ARG A 103 -3.74 -20.33 4.50
N TYR A 104 -2.97 -19.72 5.40
CA TYR A 104 -2.66 -20.23 6.73
C TYR A 104 -3.20 -19.28 7.79
N GLU A 105 -4.09 -19.79 8.63
CA GLU A 105 -4.79 -19.00 9.64
C GLU A 105 -3.88 -18.45 10.74
N ASP A 106 -2.88 -19.21 11.16
CA ASP A 106 -1.86 -18.79 12.12
C ASP A 106 -1.05 -17.59 11.60
N THR A 107 -0.74 -17.62 10.31
CA THR A 107 -0.03 -16.52 9.64
C THR A 107 -0.94 -15.28 9.48
N ASN A 108 -2.21 -15.47 9.16
CA ASN A 108 -3.17 -14.37 9.08
C ASN A 108 -3.31 -13.63 10.43
N LYS A 109 -3.33 -14.40 11.53
CA LYS A 109 -3.41 -13.84 12.90
C LYS A 109 -2.13 -13.13 13.34
N ALA A 110 -0.98 -13.63 12.88
CA ALA A 110 0.32 -13.05 13.23
C ALA A 110 0.71 -11.86 12.36
N PHE A 111 0.05 -11.67 11.21
CA PHE A 111 0.43 -10.64 10.25
C PHE A 111 0.00 -9.26 10.73
N ILE A 112 1.00 -8.43 11.03
CA ILE A 112 0.84 -7.01 11.34
C ILE A 112 1.14 -6.24 10.06
N GLU A 113 0.20 -5.45 9.57
CA GLU A 113 0.42 -4.58 8.42
C GLU A 113 1.64 -3.67 8.65
N PRO A 114 2.45 -3.40 7.62
CA PRO A 114 3.60 -2.53 7.80
C PRO A 114 3.17 -1.06 7.88
N ASP A 115 3.63 -0.36 8.91
CA ASP A 115 3.46 1.09 9.03
C ASP A 115 4.33 1.85 8.03
N LEU A 116 5.50 1.27 7.68
CA LEU A 116 6.45 1.85 6.75
C LEU A 116 6.73 0.86 5.61
N TYR A 117 6.57 1.33 4.39
CA TYR A 117 6.89 0.63 3.15
C TYR A 117 7.18 1.64 2.05
N ASP A 118 7.96 1.24 1.06
CA ASP A 118 8.25 2.09 -0.10
C ASP A 118 7.23 1.89 -1.22
N PHE A 119 6.69 0.69 -1.37
CA PHE A 119 5.67 0.38 -2.37
C PHE A 119 4.61 -0.53 -1.77
N ARG A 120 3.33 -0.23 -2.05
CA ARG A 120 2.20 -1.12 -1.82
C ARG A 120 1.70 -1.62 -3.17
N VAL A 121 1.57 -2.93 -3.31
CA VAL A 121 1.09 -3.59 -4.53
C VAL A 121 -0.30 -4.17 -4.27
N PRO A 122 -1.37 -3.45 -4.63
CA PRO A 122 -2.74 -3.80 -4.26
C PRO A 122 -3.45 -4.72 -5.30
N GLU A 123 -2.79 -5.03 -6.40
CA GLU A 123 -3.35 -5.87 -7.48
C GLU A 123 -2.33 -6.87 -8.02
N GLN A 124 -2.82 -8.03 -8.50
CA GLN A 124 -1.98 -9.05 -9.12
C GLN A 124 -1.64 -8.69 -10.57
N ASN A 125 -0.63 -7.84 -10.76
CA ASN A 125 -0.05 -7.51 -12.05
C ASN A 125 1.46 -7.32 -11.91
N ALA A 126 2.18 -8.43 -11.77
CA ALA A 126 3.61 -8.42 -11.47
C ALA A 126 4.46 -7.66 -12.51
N ILE A 127 4.13 -7.78 -13.80
CA ILE A 127 4.88 -7.11 -14.89
C ILE A 127 4.78 -5.58 -14.75
N LYS A 128 3.55 -5.06 -14.58
CA LYS A 128 3.30 -3.63 -14.41
C LYS A 128 4.01 -3.10 -13.17
N TRP A 129 3.86 -3.82 -12.05
CA TRP A 129 4.44 -3.39 -10.78
C TRP A 129 5.96 -3.50 -10.75
N ALA A 130 6.55 -4.54 -11.32
CA ALA A 130 8.00 -4.65 -11.45
C ALA A 130 8.58 -3.48 -12.25
N ALA A 131 7.93 -3.09 -13.35
CA ALA A 131 8.35 -1.92 -14.13
C ALA A 131 8.27 -0.63 -13.31
N TYR A 132 7.14 -0.39 -12.65
CA TYR A 132 6.91 0.80 -11.84
C TYR A 132 7.91 0.89 -10.68
N ILE A 133 8.10 -0.19 -9.93
CA ILE A 133 9.01 -0.27 -8.79
C ILE A 133 10.45 -0.02 -9.24
N TRP A 134 10.89 -0.69 -10.31
CA TRP A 134 12.23 -0.54 -10.82
C TRP A 134 12.54 0.89 -11.29
N ASP A 135 11.62 1.52 -12.01
CA ASP A 135 11.79 2.90 -12.46
C ASP A 135 11.96 3.89 -11.31
N HIS A 136 11.49 3.56 -10.11
CA HIS A 136 11.72 4.37 -8.90
C HIS A 136 13.01 4.01 -8.18
N ILE A 137 13.32 2.71 -8.05
CA ILE A 137 14.54 2.25 -7.36
C ILE A 137 15.80 2.70 -8.10
N LYS A 138 15.86 2.51 -9.42
CA LYS A 138 17.04 2.88 -10.21
C LYS A 138 17.42 4.36 -10.15
N ASP A 139 16.41 5.23 -10.06
CA ASP A 139 16.62 6.67 -9.95
C ASP A 139 16.75 7.12 -8.49
N ASN A 140 16.74 6.19 -7.53
CA ASN A 140 16.69 6.45 -6.09
C ASN A 140 15.58 7.45 -5.70
N ARG A 141 14.49 7.43 -6.45
CA ARG A 141 13.33 8.31 -6.23
C ARG A 141 12.51 7.76 -5.08
N ARG A 142 12.85 8.17 -3.86
CA ARG A 142 11.97 7.91 -2.72
C ARG A 142 10.66 8.66 -2.90
N ARG A 143 9.57 7.98 -2.58
CA ARG A 143 8.24 8.57 -2.65
C ARG A 143 8.13 9.81 -1.75
N PRO A 144 7.30 10.79 -2.12
CA PRO A 144 6.89 11.80 -1.17
C PRO A 144 6.43 11.12 0.13
N ILE A 145 6.85 11.66 1.26
CA ILE A 145 6.31 11.29 2.58
C ILE A 145 5.31 12.36 2.94
N PHE A 146 4.12 11.96 3.40
CA PHE A 146 3.14 12.91 3.90
C PHE A 146 3.73 13.69 5.08
N ASP A 147 3.78 15.00 4.96
CA ASP A 147 4.41 15.87 5.95
C ASP A 147 3.35 16.68 6.70
N TRP A 148 3.13 16.37 7.96
CA TRP A 148 2.17 17.04 8.83
C TRP A 148 2.43 18.54 9.06
N ARG A 149 3.58 19.06 8.66
CA ARG A 149 3.94 20.47 8.75
C ARG A 149 3.60 21.26 7.49
N ARG A 150 3.37 20.57 6.37
CA ARG A 150 3.06 21.22 5.10
C ARG A 150 1.58 21.58 5.02
N GLU A 151 1.29 22.60 4.24
CA GLU A 151 -0.07 22.91 3.83
C GLU A 151 -0.74 21.68 3.23
N THR A 152 -1.96 21.38 3.68
CA THR A 152 -2.67 20.16 3.34
C THR A 152 -4.13 20.48 3.04
N VAL A 153 -4.65 19.96 1.95
CA VAL A 153 -6.08 20.08 1.65
C VAL A 153 -6.83 18.93 2.30
N GLN A 154 -7.97 19.25 2.89
CA GLN A 154 -8.90 18.28 3.47
C GLN A 154 -9.93 17.86 2.43
N MET A 155 -10.19 16.56 2.33
CA MET A 155 -11.24 15.96 1.51
C MET A 155 -12.14 15.11 2.42
N LEU A 156 -13.37 15.58 2.68
CA LEU A 156 -14.30 14.94 3.64
C LEU A 156 -15.46 14.26 2.92
N GLY A 157 -15.70 12.98 3.20
CA GLY A 157 -16.82 12.23 2.61
C GLY A 157 -17.03 10.85 3.21
N ARG A 158 -18.03 10.13 2.69
CA ARG A 158 -18.33 8.74 3.08
C ARG A 158 -17.65 7.72 2.19
N TRP A 159 -17.42 8.08 0.92
CA TRP A 159 -16.68 7.30 -0.11
C TRP A 159 -17.25 5.88 -0.31
N GLN A 160 -18.58 5.76 -0.48
CA GLN A 160 -19.35 4.51 -0.41
C GLN A 160 -20.02 4.11 -1.75
N PRO A 161 -19.28 3.48 -2.70
CA PRO A 161 -17.85 3.20 -2.68
C PRO A 161 -17.01 4.37 -3.21
N TRP A 162 -15.69 4.26 -3.09
CA TRP A 162 -14.74 5.11 -3.81
C TRP A 162 -14.86 4.86 -5.31
N HIS A 163 -14.82 5.91 -6.13
CA HIS A 163 -14.96 5.84 -7.59
C HIS A 163 -14.19 6.95 -8.30
N GLU A 164 -14.19 6.91 -9.62
CA GLU A 164 -13.41 7.83 -10.47
C GLU A 164 -13.74 9.30 -10.25
N GLY A 165 -14.99 9.66 -9.94
CA GLY A 165 -15.36 11.02 -9.57
C GLY A 165 -14.65 11.51 -8.30
N HIS A 166 -14.48 10.61 -7.31
CA HIS A 166 -13.71 10.92 -6.11
C HIS A 166 -12.22 11.05 -6.40
N ARG A 167 -11.67 10.22 -7.30
CA ARG A 167 -10.30 10.36 -7.77
C ARG A 167 -10.07 11.69 -8.52
N ALA A 168 -11.01 12.13 -9.32
CA ALA A 168 -10.93 13.42 -10.00
C ALA A 168 -10.90 14.59 -8.99
N LEU A 169 -11.74 14.51 -7.94
CA LEU A 169 -11.70 15.48 -6.84
C LEU A 169 -10.35 15.45 -6.11
N PHE A 170 -9.86 14.26 -5.76
CA PHE A 170 -8.55 14.09 -5.13
C PHE A 170 -7.43 14.75 -5.96
N LYS A 171 -7.36 14.50 -7.27
CA LYS A 171 -6.35 15.08 -8.14
C LYS A 171 -6.37 16.61 -8.12
N ARG A 172 -7.55 17.21 -8.25
CA ARG A 172 -7.72 18.66 -8.21
C ARG A 172 -7.30 19.27 -6.88
N LEU A 173 -7.61 18.60 -5.78
CA LEU A 173 -7.19 19.03 -4.44
C LEU A 173 -5.67 18.87 -4.24
N LEU A 174 -5.09 17.78 -4.76
CA LEU A 174 -3.66 17.53 -4.71
C LEU A 174 -2.84 18.63 -5.42
N GLU A 175 -3.35 19.17 -6.52
CA GLU A 175 -2.69 20.28 -7.27
C GLU A 175 -2.56 21.56 -6.46
N ARG A 176 -3.36 21.75 -5.40
CA ARG A 176 -3.33 22.96 -4.56
C ARG A 176 -2.13 23.00 -3.61
N THR A 177 -1.82 21.88 -2.97
CA THR A 177 -0.79 21.82 -1.90
C THR A 177 0.21 20.67 -2.05
N GLY A 178 -0.03 19.74 -2.98
CA GLY A 178 0.81 18.58 -3.21
C GLY A 178 0.60 17.44 -2.20
N GLN A 179 -0.35 17.60 -1.25
CA GLN A 179 -0.78 16.52 -0.37
C GLN A 179 -2.22 16.73 0.12
N VAL A 180 -2.93 15.62 0.40
CA VAL A 180 -4.36 15.62 0.75
C VAL A 180 -4.61 14.74 1.96
N ILE A 181 -5.35 15.21 2.95
CA ILE A 181 -5.93 14.34 3.99
C ILE A 181 -7.33 13.91 3.57
N ILE A 182 -7.52 12.60 3.37
CA ILE A 182 -8.81 12.03 3.00
C ILE A 182 -9.53 11.60 4.28
N GLN A 183 -10.54 12.35 4.68
CA GLN A 183 -11.33 12.02 5.85
C GLN A 183 -12.52 11.16 5.47
N VAL A 184 -12.56 9.94 6.01
CA VAL A 184 -13.64 8.97 5.84
C VAL A 184 -14.59 9.12 7.01
N ARG A 185 -15.82 9.55 6.72
CA ARG A 185 -16.88 9.66 7.73
C ARG A 185 -17.38 8.28 8.12
N ASP A 186 -17.16 7.90 9.38
CA ASP A 186 -17.77 6.71 9.98
C ASP A 186 -19.15 7.05 10.54
N VAL A 187 -20.17 6.48 9.94
CA VAL A 187 -21.57 6.62 10.41
C VAL A 187 -22.04 5.43 11.24
N GLN A 188 -21.15 4.49 11.50
CA GLN A 188 -21.34 3.24 12.24
C GLN A 188 -22.60 2.45 11.85
N GLY A 189 -22.41 1.18 11.61
CA GLY A 189 -23.46 0.24 11.21
C GLY A 189 -23.76 0.26 9.70
N TRP A 190 -24.39 -0.82 9.27
CA TRP A 190 -24.79 -1.01 7.88
C TRP A 190 -26.04 -0.17 7.56
N GLN A 191 -26.00 0.51 6.44
CA GLN A 191 -27.14 1.23 5.84
C GLN A 191 -27.04 1.07 4.31
N GLU A 192 -28.15 1.12 3.58
CA GLU A 192 -28.15 1.08 2.11
C GLU A 192 -27.20 2.11 1.49
N SER A 193 -27.15 3.31 2.05
CA SER A 193 -26.25 4.37 1.61
C SER A 193 -24.79 4.23 2.10
N ASN A 194 -24.52 3.28 3.02
CA ASN A 194 -23.19 2.99 3.59
C ASN A 194 -23.01 1.48 3.80
N PRO A 195 -22.97 0.69 2.70
CA PRO A 195 -22.92 -0.76 2.78
C PRO A 195 -21.54 -1.33 3.09
N PHE A 196 -20.49 -0.52 2.95
CA PHE A 196 -19.11 -0.97 3.10
C PHE A 196 -18.55 -0.59 4.48
N ALA A 197 -17.90 -1.54 5.13
CA ALA A 197 -17.15 -1.28 6.35
C ALA A 197 -15.99 -0.30 6.08
N ILE A 198 -15.55 0.45 7.09
CA ILE A 198 -14.50 1.45 6.98
C ILE A 198 -13.20 0.87 6.37
N GLU A 199 -12.80 -0.32 6.79
CA GLU A 199 -11.60 -0.97 6.24
C GLU A 199 -11.75 -1.34 4.76
N GLN A 200 -12.95 -1.65 4.29
CA GLN A 200 -13.20 -1.86 2.85
C GLN A 200 -13.09 -0.53 2.08
N VAL A 201 -13.62 0.56 2.64
CA VAL A 201 -13.50 1.88 2.02
C VAL A 201 -12.04 2.32 1.92
N LYS A 202 -11.26 2.16 2.99
CA LYS A 202 -9.81 2.43 2.98
C LYS A 202 -9.10 1.62 1.88
N ARG A 203 -9.42 0.32 1.76
CA ARG A 203 -8.86 -0.53 0.70
C ARG A 203 -9.22 -0.06 -0.71
N PHE A 204 -10.45 0.40 -0.95
CA PHE A 204 -10.83 0.96 -2.25
C PHE A 204 -10.01 2.20 -2.59
N ILE A 205 -9.80 3.09 -1.63
CA ILE A 205 -9.01 4.31 -1.80
C ILE A 205 -7.54 3.93 -2.09
N HIS A 206 -6.94 3.07 -1.27
CA HIS A 206 -5.56 2.62 -1.47
C HIS A 206 -5.36 1.93 -2.82
N ARG A 207 -6.28 1.02 -3.21
CA ARG A 207 -6.20 0.32 -4.50
C ARG A 207 -6.17 1.27 -5.69
N ASP A 208 -6.90 2.37 -5.61
CA ASP A 208 -6.99 3.37 -6.69
C ASP A 208 -5.82 4.37 -6.66
N LEU A 209 -5.42 4.84 -5.47
CA LEU A 209 -4.47 5.93 -5.34
C LEU A 209 -3.02 5.48 -5.15
N ASP A 210 -2.75 4.40 -4.43
CA ASP A 210 -1.37 3.96 -4.13
C ASP A 210 -0.49 3.77 -5.37
N PRO A 211 -1.00 3.26 -6.51
CA PRO A 211 -0.17 3.11 -7.70
C PRO A 211 0.54 4.39 -8.17
N LEU A 212 -0.04 5.56 -7.87
CA LEU A 212 0.43 6.83 -8.41
C LEU A 212 0.71 7.90 -7.34
N TYR A 213 0.02 7.83 -6.19
CA TYR A 213 -0.04 8.93 -5.22
C TYR A 213 0.37 8.54 -3.81
N GLN A 214 0.99 7.40 -3.64
CA GLN A 214 1.42 6.92 -2.34
C GLN A 214 2.37 7.93 -1.66
N GLY A 215 2.11 8.26 -0.38
CA GLY A 215 2.86 9.28 0.35
C GLY A 215 2.41 10.73 0.09
N GLN A 216 1.46 10.95 -0.83
CA GLN A 216 0.86 12.27 -1.07
C GLN A 216 -0.52 12.40 -0.41
N TYR A 217 -0.97 11.37 0.29
CA TYR A 217 -2.20 11.42 1.03
C TYR A 217 -2.13 10.57 2.31
N GLU A 218 -2.99 10.92 3.25
CA GLU A 218 -3.27 10.15 4.46
C GLU A 218 -4.77 9.92 4.57
N ILE A 219 -5.18 8.78 5.11
CA ILE A 219 -6.59 8.47 5.38
C ILE A 219 -6.84 8.59 6.87
N GLN A 220 -7.77 9.46 7.24
CA GLN A 220 -8.22 9.64 8.62
C GLN A 220 -9.69 9.26 8.76
N VAL A 221 -9.99 8.37 9.68
CA VAL A 221 -11.38 8.05 10.05
C VAL A 221 -11.88 9.11 11.01
N VAL A 222 -13.03 9.69 10.71
CA VAL A 222 -13.65 10.75 11.50
C VAL A 222 -15.12 10.40 11.79
N PRO A 223 -15.69 10.92 12.88
CA PRO A 223 -17.11 10.73 13.16
C PRO A 223 -18.00 11.34 12.08
N ASN A 224 -19.32 11.19 12.21
CA ASN A 224 -20.29 11.75 11.27
C ASN A 224 -20.32 13.29 11.32
N ILE A 225 -19.27 13.93 10.79
CA ILE A 225 -19.14 15.39 10.71
C ILE A 225 -20.20 15.95 9.77
N VAL A 226 -20.99 16.91 10.25
CA VAL A 226 -22.07 17.58 9.52
C VAL A 226 -21.84 19.10 9.37
N HIS A 227 -20.86 19.64 10.08
CA HIS A 227 -20.52 21.05 10.03
C HIS A 227 -19.03 21.25 10.27
N ILE A 228 -18.42 22.19 9.54
CA ILE A 228 -17.02 22.58 9.71
C ILE A 228 -17.01 24.06 10.08
N GLY A 229 -16.49 24.39 11.27
CA GLY A 229 -16.32 25.73 11.75
C GLY A 229 -14.87 26.05 12.05
N TRP A 230 -14.45 27.30 11.81
CA TRP A 230 -13.12 27.77 12.16
C TRP A 230 -13.15 29.17 12.76
N GLY A 231 -12.12 29.50 13.56
CA GLY A 231 -11.95 30.81 14.21
C GLY A 231 -11.34 31.87 13.28
N ARG A 232 -11.28 33.11 13.79
CA ARG A 232 -10.65 34.22 13.06
C ARG A 232 -9.16 33.98 12.81
N GLY A 233 -8.67 34.41 11.65
CA GLY A 233 -7.26 34.48 11.34
C GLY A 233 -6.60 33.14 11.06
N VAL A 234 -7.37 32.05 10.91
CA VAL A 234 -6.82 30.71 10.66
C VAL A 234 -6.40 30.53 9.20
N GLY A 235 -6.85 31.41 8.29
CA GLY A 235 -6.43 31.39 6.89
C GLY A 235 -7.02 30.25 6.04
N TYR A 236 -8.03 29.54 6.55
CA TYR A 236 -8.67 28.46 5.81
C TYR A 236 -9.50 28.99 4.65
N THR A 237 -9.46 28.28 3.54
CA THR A 237 -10.38 28.45 2.43
C THR A 237 -11.34 27.25 2.39
N SER A 238 -12.59 27.48 2.01
CA SER A 238 -13.56 26.41 1.77
C SER A 238 -14.25 26.65 0.46
N GLY A 239 -14.60 25.59 -0.24
CA GLY A 239 -15.30 25.67 -1.51
C GLY A 239 -15.81 24.31 -1.94
N GLU A 240 -16.88 24.32 -2.71
CA GLU A 240 -17.38 23.16 -3.43
C GLU A 240 -16.65 23.12 -4.80
N GLU A 241 -16.06 21.97 -5.11
CA GLU A 241 -15.40 21.76 -6.40
C GLU A 241 -16.46 21.35 -7.43
N THR A 242 -16.57 22.11 -8.50
CA THR A 242 -17.47 21.84 -9.62
C THR A 242 -16.72 21.11 -10.74
N PHE A 243 -17.37 20.12 -11.34
CA PHE A 243 -16.82 19.32 -12.43
C PHE A 243 -17.75 19.33 -13.63
N ASP A 244 -17.21 18.98 -14.79
CA ASP A 244 -17.97 18.80 -16.02
C ASP A 244 -18.97 17.62 -15.90
N GLU A 245 -19.95 17.56 -16.77
CA GLU A 245 -20.98 16.51 -16.75
C GLU A 245 -20.42 15.10 -16.80
N SER A 246 -19.30 14.87 -17.46
CA SER A 246 -18.63 13.56 -17.53
C SER A 246 -18.22 12.99 -16.17
N VAL A 247 -17.92 13.87 -15.21
CA VAL A 247 -17.54 13.48 -13.84
C VAL A 247 -18.75 13.50 -12.92
N THR A 248 -19.64 14.48 -13.05
CA THR A 248 -20.82 14.65 -12.18
C THR A 248 -21.86 13.55 -12.39
N THR A 249 -21.87 12.89 -13.54
CA THR A 249 -22.76 11.73 -13.82
C THR A 249 -22.32 10.46 -13.10
N ILE A 250 -21.08 10.40 -12.59
CA ILE A 250 -20.59 9.25 -11.80
C ILE A 250 -21.13 9.39 -10.38
N SER A 251 -21.96 8.44 -9.96
CA SER A 251 -22.63 8.49 -8.66
C SER A 251 -22.45 7.17 -7.92
N ALA A 252 -22.12 7.27 -6.63
CA ALA A 252 -22.02 6.12 -5.74
C ALA A 252 -23.32 5.30 -5.69
N THR A 253 -24.48 5.95 -5.75
CA THR A 253 -25.79 5.28 -5.79
C THR A 253 -25.93 4.42 -7.05
N LYS A 254 -25.53 4.94 -8.23
CA LYS A 254 -25.59 4.16 -9.47
C LYS A 254 -24.66 2.94 -9.41
N ILE A 255 -23.44 3.13 -8.89
CA ILE A 255 -22.47 2.04 -8.73
C ILE A 255 -22.98 0.96 -7.77
N ARG A 256 -23.60 1.34 -6.63
CA ARG A 256 -24.20 0.37 -5.69
C ARG A 256 -25.32 -0.44 -6.35
N LYS A 257 -26.19 0.19 -7.13
CA LYS A 257 -27.24 -0.51 -7.90
C LYS A 257 -26.66 -1.51 -8.88
N GLU A 258 -25.60 -1.14 -9.61
CA GLU A 258 -24.91 -2.05 -10.53
C GLU A 258 -24.25 -3.23 -9.77
N MET A 259 -23.88 -3.05 -8.52
CA MET A 259 -23.35 -4.09 -7.62
C MET A 259 -24.45 -4.93 -6.95
N GLY A 260 -25.74 -4.60 -7.15
CA GLY A 260 -26.88 -5.31 -6.55
C GLY A 260 -27.04 -5.06 -5.05
N ILE A 261 -26.62 -3.91 -4.55
CA ILE A 261 -26.64 -3.56 -3.11
C ILE A 261 -27.86 -2.69 -2.76
N ASP A 262 -28.40 -1.93 -3.72
CA ASP A 262 -29.60 -1.08 -3.57
C ASP A 262 -30.80 -1.68 -4.32
#